data_9e35273fe832e3403d6c017ac52c28ea
#
_entry.id   9e35273fe832e3403d6c017ac52c28ea
#
_cell.length_a   1.000
_cell.length_b   1.000
_cell.length_c   1.000
_cell.angle_alpha   90.00
_cell.angle_beta   90.00
_cell.angle_gamma   90.00
#
_symmetry.space_group_name_H-M   'P 1'
#
loop_
_entity.id
_entity.type
_entity.pdbx_description
1 polymer ?
#
loop_
_entity_poly.entity_id
_entity_poly.type
_entity_poly.pdbx_seq_one_letter_code
_entity_poly.pdbx_strand_id
1 'polypeptide(L)'
;MKELVYFIQFGYKLLAPSIGPHLSGDQARMRRTLTPACGIGRKAYNRAMAFETLERASREKRLAALASVGSAVLLVSLKVFLVLRTGSLGILSEALHSTLDLVAAVITYLSVRVADKPADADHLYGHGKVENFSAFVETALLLLTAVYIIWEAFQRLVFHTIHIRPSLIAILVLALCMGIDVVRSNALTRVLRKYPSDALEADALHFSTDVWSTFVVILGISGAWLGMRLGIAWLGRLDAVAALGVAGVIIWIGSRLGKRTADALLDVAPQGLRERIESAVDKTEGVLHSERVRVRRAGQRYFVDVTLSVPRTASLEQAHAASEKVEKEIAQIVPADVVVHVEPRAKSDENLFETIRAIAQRRGMAVHELSAHQFDNRLFIELHLEVDEGSSLREAHHRATELEQDILKETDPRALVNIHIEPLGVKIGGAEEMKELARTVQNFLNSLQSEYHELTNCHEVHVRSVDHKILVSCHCAMDGSLPITEVHDITAALEDRVKERFPQIFRLTIHPEPVEES
;
A
#
# COMPACT_ATOMS: atom_id res chain seq x y z
N MET A 1 -28.09 -0.71 26.90
CA MET A 1 -27.33 -1.51 25.91
C MET A 1 -25.94 -0.92 25.59
N LYS A 2 -25.80 0.38 25.34
CA LYS A 2 -24.47 1.02 25.19
C LYS A 2 -23.60 0.92 26.46
N GLU A 3 -24.19 1.01 27.63
CA GLU A 3 -23.49 0.89 28.91
C GLU A 3 -23.04 -0.54 29.23
N LEU A 4 -23.77 -1.56 28.81
CA LEU A 4 -23.38 -2.97 28.99
C LEU A 4 -22.20 -3.34 28.09
N VAL A 5 -22.15 -2.78 26.85
CA VAL A 5 -21.01 -2.91 25.93
C VAL A 5 -19.80 -2.14 26.48
N TYR A 6 -20.04 -0.98 27.08
CA TYR A 6 -19.00 -0.23 27.79
C TYR A 6 -18.49 -0.98 29.02
N PHE A 7 -19.37 -1.67 29.75
CA PHE A 7 -19.01 -2.48 30.91
C PHE A 7 -18.19 -3.72 30.53
N ILE A 8 -18.51 -4.37 29.40
CA ILE A 8 -17.73 -5.48 28.84
C ILE A 8 -16.39 -4.97 28.30
N GLN A 9 -16.36 -3.81 27.61
CA GLN A 9 -15.11 -3.13 27.20
C GLN A 9 -14.36 -2.50 28.39
N PHE A 10 -15.05 -2.07 29.45
CA PHE A 10 -14.48 -1.50 30.68
C PHE A 10 -13.94 -2.59 31.60
N GLY A 11 -14.58 -3.76 31.68
CA GLY A 11 -14.01 -4.95 32.31
C GLY A 11 -12.66 -5.35 31.67
N TYR A 12 -12.52 -5.17 30.37
CA TYR A 12 -11.23 -5.26 29.66
C TYR A 12 -10.20 -4.17 30.08
N LYS A 13 -10.64 -2.99 30.52
CA LYS A 13 -9.76 -1.91 30.97
C LYS A 13 -9.36 -2.01 32.45
N LEU A 14 -10.22 -2.56 33.32
CA LEU A 14 -9.98 -2.63 34.77
C LEU A 14 -9.04 -3.76 35.21
N LEU A 15 -8.82 -4.78 34.34
CA LEU A 15 -7.91 -5.90 34.61
C LEU A 15 -6.52 -5.77 33.96
N ALA A 16 -6.20 -4.63 33.35
CA ALA A 16 -4.90 -4.39 32.74
C ALA A 16 -4.20 -3.18 33.40
N PRO A 17 -3.06 -3.36 34.08
CA PRO A 17 -2.24 -2.24 34.49
C PRO A 17 -1.75 -1.47 33.25
N SER A 18 -1.85 -0.14 33.29
CA SER A 18 -1.33 0.78 32.31
C SER A 18 0.19 0.68 32.24
N ILE A 19 0.71 -0.12 31.32
CA ILE A 19 2.14 -0.10 30.98
C ILE A 19 2.26 0.67 29.67
N GLY A 20 2.70 1.93 29.77
CA GLY A 20 3.17 2.71 28.64
C GLY A 20 4.34 2.00 27.92
N PRO A 21 4.69 2.39 26.69
CA PRO A 21 5.76 1.74 25.94
C PRO A 21 7.12 2.06 26.58
N HIS A 22 7.55 1.27 27.55
CA HIS A 22 8.93 1.25 27.99
C HIS A 22 9.76 0.50 26.94
N LEU A 23 10.44 1.26 26.07
CA LEU A 23 11.57 0.76 25.29
C LEU A 23 12.62 0.24 26.27
N SER A 24 12.89 -1.06 26.25
CA SER A 24 13.95 -1.65 27.07
C SER A 24 15.31 -1.04 26.72
N GLY A 25 16.13 -0.73 27.73
CA GLY A 25 17.43 -0.06 27.60
C GLY A 25 18.45 -0.75 26.66
N ASP A 26 18.22 -2.01 26.30
CA ASP A 26 19.05 -2.76 25.35
C ASP A 26 18.87 -2.31 23.89
N GLN A 27 17.68 -1.87 23.48
CA GLN A 27 17.46 -1.33 22.12
C GLN A 27 18.14 0.02 21.90
N ALA A 28 18.29 0.82 22.96
CA ALA A 28 19.01 2.09 22.89
C ALA A 28 20.54 1.90 22.82
N ARG A 29 21.07 0.82 23.40
CA ARG A 29 22.49 0.49 23.38
C ARG A 29 22.94 -0.07 22.03
N MET A 30 22.12 -0.90 21.38
CA MET A 30 22.40 -1.46 20.04
C MET A 30 22.37 -0.42 18.90
N ARG A 31 21.61 0.67 19.06
CA ARG A 31 21.58 1.78 18.09
C ARG A 31 22.88 2.58 18.02
N ARG A 32 23.73 2.55 19.05
CA ARG A 32 24.97 3.36 19.13
C ARG A 32 26.19 2.69 18.52
N THR A 33 26.15 1.39 18.22
CA THR A 33 27.35 0.64 17.80
C THR A 33 27.40 0.27 16.32
N LEU A 34 26.33 0.51 15.54
CA LEU A 34 26.29 0.16 14.12
C LEU A 34 25.71 1.31 13.28
N THR A 35 26.53 2.29 12.95
CA THR A 35 26.28 3.21 11.84
C THR A 35 26.95 2.68 10.57
N PRO A 36 26.22 2.07 9.63
CA PRO A 36 26.82 1.70 8.35
C PRO A 36 26.92 2.93 7.45
N ALA A 37 28.12 3.26 7.04
CA ALA A 37 28.45 4.36 6.14
C ALA A 37 28.09 4.08 4.65
N CYS A 38 27.25 3.09 4.36
CA CYS A 38 26.88 2.77 2.98
C CYS A 38 25.40 2.36 2.86
N GLY A 39 24.65 2.94 1.91
CA GLY A 39 23.20 2.76 1.75
C GLY A 39 22.73 1.30 1.54
N ILE A 40 23.60 0.41 1.09
CA ILE A 40 23.34 -1.02 0.93
C ILE A 40 23.19 -1.73 2.29
N GLY A 41 23.98 -1.33 3.28
CA GLY A 41 23.92 -1.90 4.63
C GLY A 41 22.62 -1.58 5.36
N ARG A 42 22.02 -0.42 5.12
CA ARG A 42 20.76 0.00 5.78
C ARG A 42 19.54 -0.83 5.32
N LYS A 43 19.45 -1.15 4.03
CA LYS A 43 18.37 -2.02 3.50
C LYS A 43 18.49 -3.46 4.03
N ALA A 44 19.71 -4.01 4.11
CA ALA A 44 19.97 -5.34 4.65
C ALA A 44 19.70 -5.41 6.16
N TYR A 45 20.11 -4.38 6.92
CA TYR A 45 19.85 -4.26 8.36
C TYR A 45 18.34 -4.17 8.66
N ASN A 46 17.61 -3.32 7.94
CA ASN A 46 16.16 -3.19 8.12
C ASN A 46 15.43 -4.50 7.76
N ARG A 47 15.89 -5.24 6.76
CA ARG A 47 15.35 -6.55 6.40
C ARG A 47 15.60 -7.61 7.48
N ALA A 48 16.80 -7.63 8.06
CA ALA A 48 17.15 -8.54 9.16
C ALA A 48 16.34 -8.24 10.43
N MET A 49 16.19 -6.96 10.78
CA MET A 49 15.36 -6.54 11.93
C MET A 49 13.87 -6.86 11.72
N ALA A 50 13.35 -6.67 10.50
CA ALA A 50 11.97 -7.06 10.17
C ALA A 50 11.78 -8.58 10.26
N PHE A 51 12.75 -9.36 9.82
CA PHE A 51 12.72 -10.83 9.91
C PHE A 51 12.73 -11.32 11.37
N GLU A 52 13.61 -10.76 12.21
CA GLU A 52 13.69 -11.10 13.64
C GLU A 52 12.40 -10.73 14.40
N THR A 53 11.78 -9.60 14.07
CA THR A 53 10.49 -9.21 14.66
C THR A 53 9.35 -10.13 14.23
N LEU A 54 9.33 -10.59 12.99
CA LEU A 54 8.35 -11.56 12.47
C LEU A 54 8.52 -12.95 13.12
N GLU A 55 9.73 -13.45 13.26
CA GLU A 55 9.97 -14.73 13.93
C GLU A 55 9.55 -14.69 15.41
N ARG A 56 9.84 -13.59 16.09
CA ARG A 56 9.41 -13.38 17.49
C ARG A 56 7.89 -13.37 17.60
N ALA A 57 7.20 -12.64 16.72
CA ALA A 57 5.75 -12.59 16.66
C ALA A 57 5.15 -13.99 16.44
N SER A 58 5.65 -14.74 15.46
CA SER A 58 5.25 -16.11 15.17
C SER A 58 5.43 -17.02 16.37
N ARG A 59 6.59 -16.96 17.04
CA ARG A 59 6.87 -17.75 18.23
C ARG A 59 5.93 -17.42 19.40
N GLU A 60 5.71 -16.14 19.70
CA GLU A 60 4.79 -15.72 20.79
C GLU A 60 3.35 -16.16 20.48
N LYS A 61 2.85 -16.01 19.25
CA LYS A 61 1.52 -16.49 18.83
C LYS A 61 1.38 -18.01 19.00
N ARG A 62 2.35 -18.78 18.51
CA ARG A 62 2.35 -20.25 18.62
C ARG A 62 2.38 -20.73 20.07
N LEU A 63 3.18 -20.10 20.93
CA LEU A 63 3.24 -20.42 22.34
C LEU A 63 1.91 -20.13 23.06
N ALA A 64 1.25 -19.02 22.73
CA ALA A 64 -0.07 -18.69 23.28
C ALA A 64 -1.12 -19.72 22.85
N ALA A 65 -1.18 -20.07 21.57
CA ALA A 65 -2.10 -21.09 21.05
C ALA A 65 -1.81 -22.48 21.65
N LEU A 66 -0.53 -22.85 21.81
CA LEU A 66 -0.16 -24.13 22.45
C LEU A 66 -0.54 -24.16 23.93
N ALA A 67 -0.37 -23.06 24.66
CA ALA A 67 -0.81 -22.93 26.03
C ALA A 67 -2.35 -23.03 26.15
N SER A 68 -3.08 -22.50 25.15
CA SER A 68 -4.53 -22.64 25.02
C SER A 68 -4.93 -24.11 24.89
N VAL A 69 -4.28 -24.88 24.00
CA VAL A 69 -4.49 -26.33 23.85
C VAL A 69 -4.17 -27.07 25.16
N GLY A 70 -3.06 -26.75 25.82
CA GLY A 70 -2.68 -27.37 27.09
C GLY A 70 -3.72 -27.17 28.19
N SER A 71 -4.28 -25.96 28.29
CA SER A 71 -5.38 -25.64 29.21
C SER A 71 -6.65 -26.43 28.89
N ALA A 72 -6.99 -26.57 27.60
CA ALA A 72 -8.17 -27.35 27.18
C ALA A 72 -8.01 -28.83 27.51
N VAL A 73 -6.84 -29.41 27.27
CA VAL A 73 -6.54 -30.81 27.64
C VAL A 73 -6.69 -31.03 29.15
N LEU A 74 -6.18 -30.08 29.95
CA LEU A 74 -6.31 -30.12 31.41
C LEU A 74 -7.78 -30.11 31.84
N LEU A 75 -8.60 -29.19 31.28
CA LEU A 75 -10.03 -29.07 31.60
C LEU A 75 -10.81 -30.31 31.20
N VAL A 76 -10.62 -30.84 30.00
CA VAL A 76 -11.25 -32.08 29.53
C VAL A 76 -10.88 -33.24 30.46
N SER A 77 -9.59 -33.42 30.75
CA SER A 77 -9.09 -34.50 31.60
C SER A 77 -9.70 -34.44 33.01
N LEU A 78 -9.79 -33.24 33.60
CA LEU A 78 -10.38 -33.02 34.92
C LEU A 78 -11.87 -33.36 34.90
N LYS A 79 -12.61 -32.88 33.88
CA LYS A 79 -14.07 -33.14 33.75
C LYS A 79 -14.35 -34.62 33.51
N VAL A 80 -13.60 -35.31 32.66
CA VAL A 80 -13.71 -36.75 32.41
C VAL A 80 -13.42 -37.54 33.68
N PHE A 81 -12.39 -37.19 34.44
CA PHE A 81 -12.08 -37.83 35.71
C PHE A 81 -13.26 -37.67 36.70
N LEU A 82 -13.89 -36.50 36.78
CA LEU A 82 -15.04 -36.25 37.62
C LEU A 82 -16.28 -37.06 37.16
N VAL A 83 -16.52 -37.17 35.86
CA VAL A 83 -17.59 -38.06 35.33
C VAL A 83 -17.42 -39.50 35.78
N LEU A 84 -16.20 -40.02 35.66
CA LEU A 84 -15.88 -41.40 36.05
C LEU A 84 -16.06 -41.64 37.58
N ARG A 85 -15.85 -40.59 38.39
CA ARG A 85 -16.00 -40.67 39.84
C ARG A 85 -17.45 -40.45 40.34
N THR A 86 -18.20 -39.62 39.63
CA THR A 86 -19.54 -39.19 40.10
C THR A 86 -20.70 -39.84 39.34
N GLY A 87 -20.46 -40.31 38.10
CA GLY A 87 -21.49 -40.80 37.19
C GLY A 87 -22.52 -39.72 36.79
N SER A 88 -22.20 -38.41 37.00
CA SER A 88 -23.11 -37.32 36.76
C SER A 88 -23.27 -37.01 35.27
N LEU A 89 -24.48 -37.09 34.73
CA LEU A 89 -24.80 -36.73 33.35
C LEU A 89 -24.57 -35.24 33.06
N GLY A 90 -24.75 -34.37 34.07
CA GLY A 90 -24.46 -32.94 33.91
C GLY A 90 -22.98 -32.67 33.71
N ILE A 91 -22.08 -33.35 34.46
CA ILE A 91 -20.64 -33.23 34.28
C ILE A 91 -20.21 -33.89 32.94
N LEU A 92 -20.89 -34.94 32.49
CA LEU A 92 -20.66 -35.54 31.18
C LEU A 92 -20.95 -34.55 30.03
N SER A 93 -22.10 -33.85 30.12
CA SER A 93 -22.45 -32.80 29.14
C SER A 93 -21.36 -31.70 29.06
N GLU A 94 -20.88 -31.25 30.22
CA GLU A 94 -19.79 -30.27 30.34
C GLU A 94 -18.45 -30.81 29.80
N ALA A 95 -18.16 -32.09 30.01
CA ALA A 95 -16.96 -32.71 29.45
C ALA A 95 -17.02 -32.80 27.93
N LEU A 96 -18.19 -33.11 27.36
CA LEU A 96 -18.39 -33.10 25.90
C LEU A 96 -18.24 -31.69 25.32
N HIS A 97 -18.80 -30.67 25.98
CA HIS A 97 -18.61 -29.26 25.56
C HIS A 97 -17.12 -28.89 25.54
N SER A 98 -16.39 -29.14 26.63
CA SER A 98 -14.95 -28.86 26.68
C SER A 98 -14.12 -29.68 25.70
N THR A 99 -14.63 -30.81 25.20
CA THR A 99 -13.98 -31.55 24.10
C THR A 99 -14.11 -30.80 22.78
N LEU A 100 -15.25 -30.13 22.53
CA LEU A 100 -15.40 -29.26 21.36
C LEU A 100 -14.46 -28.04 21.45
N ASP A 101 -14.31 -27.46 22.64
CA ASP A 101 -13.39 -26.35 22.90
C ASP A 101 -11.92 -26.75 22.65
N LEU A 102 -11.56 -28.01 23.02
CA LEU A 102 -10.26 -28.55 22.72
C LEU A 102 -10.04 -28.68 21.20
N VAL A 103 -11.05 -29.14 20.44
CA VAL A 103 -10.98 -29.21 18.98
C VAL A 103 -10.78 -27.82 18.38
N ALA A 104 -11.53 -26.82 18.83
CA ALA A 104 -11.38 -25.42 18.40
C ALA A 104 -9.95 -24.91 18.67
N ALA A 105 -9.43 -25.09 19.88
CA ALA A 105 -8.07 -24.69 20.24
C ALA A 105 -6.98 -25.37 19.38
N VAL A 106 -7.16 -26.66 19.04
CA VAL A 106 -6.25 -27.37 18.14
C VAL A 106 -6.30 -26.76 16.73
N ILE A 107 -7.49 -26.44 16.23
CA ILE A 107 -7.67 -25.77 14.93
C ILE A 107 -6.94 -24.44 14.94
N THR A 108 -7.11 -23.59 15.97
CA THR A 108 -6.39 -22.32 16.13
C THR A 108 -4.89 -22.52 16.15
N TYR A 109 -4.37 -23.47 16.91
CA TYR A 109 -2.93 -23.74 16.96
C TYR A 109 -2.36 -24.15 15.60
N LEU A 110 -3.04 -25.06 14.90
CA LEU A 110 -2.62 -25.52 13.56
C LEU A 110 -2.69 -24.37 12.56
N SER A 111 -3.73 -23.57 12.62
CA SER A 111 -3.94 -22.40 11.78
C SER A 111 -2.82 -21.38 11.93
N VAL A 112 -2.51 -20.94 13.16
CA VAL A 112 -1.40 -20.01 13.44
C VAL A 112 -0.06 -20.59 12.97
N ARG A 113 0.15 -21.89 13.13
CA ARG A 113 1.38 -22.56 12.66
C ARG A 113 1.50 -22.58 11.14
N VAL A 114 0.40 -22.80 10.42
CA VAL A 114 0.38 -22.86 8.95
C VAL A 114 0.42 -21.46 8.34
N ALA A 115 -0.35 -20.52 8.89
CA ALA A 115 -0.44 -19.17 8.37
C ALA A 115 0.88 -18.40 8.35
N ASP A 116 1.79 -18.71 9.27
CA ASP A 116 3.13 -18.12 9.35
C ASP A 116 4.11 -18.67 8.30
N LYS A 117 3.73 -19.71 7.52
CA LYS A 117 4.59 -20.23 6.45
C LYS A 117 4.69 -19.19 5.32
N PRO A 118 5.90 -18.99 4.76
CA PRO A 118 6.08 -18.10 3.61
C PRO A 118 5.32 -18.63 2.38
N ALA A 119 5.26 -17.82 1.35
CA ALA A 119 4.77 -18.22 0.03
C ALA A 119 5.58 -19.40 -0.51
N ASP A 120 4.90 -20.34 -1.16
CA ASP A 120 5.46 -21.52 -1.82
C ASP A 120 4.92 -21.64 -3.26
N ALA A 121 5.26 -22.71 -3.96
CA ALA A 121 4.88 -22.92 -5.36
C ALA A 121 3.36 -22.99 -5.58
N ASP A 122 2.62 -23.50 -4.60
CA ASP A 122 1.17 -23.68 -4.67
C ASP A 122 0.42 -22.48 -4.08
N HIS A 123 1.03 -21.75 -3.13
CA HIS A 123 0.44 -20.63 -2.42
C HIS A 123 1.30 -19.37 -2.58
N LEU A 124 1.24 -18.74 -3.76
CA LEU A 124 2.08 -17.59 -4.14
C LEU A 124 1.90 -16.36 -3.23
N TYR A 125 0.75 -16.23 -2.58
CA TYR A 125 0.44 -15.15 -1.63
C TYR A 125 0.65 -15.56 -0.16
N GLY A 126 1.26 -16.73 0.07
CA GLY A 126 1.45 -17.31 1.40
C GLY A 126 0.18 -17.92 1.98
N HIS A 127 0.26 -18.36 3.23
CA HIS A 127 -0.79 -19.15 3.89
C HIS A 127 -1.66 -18.32 4.85
N GLY A 128 -1.57 -16.98 4.83
CA GLY A 128 -2.25 -16.10 5.79
C GLY A 128 -3.76 -16.27 5.88
N LYS A 129 -4.44 -16.64 4.79
CA LYS A 129 -5.91 -16.89 4.79
C LYS A 129 -6.34 -18.07 5.67
N VAL A 130 -5.44 -18.96 6.06
CA VAL A 130 -5.73 -20.05 6.99
C VAL A 130 -6.16 -19.52 8.36
N GLU A 131 -5.57 -18.39 8.84
CA GLU A 131 -6.05 -17.73 10.06
C GLU A 131 -7.49 -17.22 9.91
N ASN A 132 -7.82 -16.60 8.77
CA ASN A 132 -9.17 -16.09 8.51
C ASN A 132 -10.19 -17.24 8.45
N PHE A 133 -9.82 -18.38 7.82
CA PHE A 133 -10.67 -19.56 7.74
C PHE A 133 -10.91 -20.19 9.12
N SER A 134 -9.86 -20.35 9.92
CA SER A 134 -9.98 -20.85 11.31
C SER A 134 -10.90 -19.96 12.13
N ALA A 135 -10.67 -18.66 12.11
CA ALA A 135 -11.51 -17.69 12.83
C ALA A 135 -12.99 -17.73 12.38
N PHE A 136 -13.24 -17.95 11.09
CA PHE A 136 -14.59 -18.13 10.56
C PHE A 136 -15.25 -19.40 11.11
N VAL A 137 -14.53 -20.54 11.10
CA VAL A 137 -15.02 -21.82 11.64
C VAL A 137 -15.32 -21.71 13.14
N GLU A 138 -14.40 -21.13 13.91
CA GLU A 138 -14.59 -20.93 15.35
C GLU A 138 -15.77 -20.00 15.66
N THR A 139 -15.93 -18.93 14.88
CA THR A 139 -17.08 -18.03 15.00
C THR A 139 -18.39 -18.76 14.69
N ALA A 140 -18.41 -19.65 13.70
CA ALA A 140 -19.58 -20.47 13.40
C ALA A 140 -19.92 -21.41 14.55
N LEU A 141 -18.92 -22.06 15.16
CA LEU A 141 -19.12 -22.90 16.35
C LEU A 141 -19.66 -22.08 17.53
N LEU A 142 -19.12 -20.89 17.76
CA LEU A 142 -19.60 -19.96 18.79
C LEU A 142 -21.08 -19.57 18.59
N LEU A 143 -21.49 -19.26 17.36
CA LEU A 143 -22.87 -18.94 17.02
C LEU A 143 -23.80 -20.15 17.20
N LEU A 144 -23.35 -21.35 16.85
CA LEU A 144 -24.09 -22.59 17.09
C LEU A 144 -24.30 -22.83 18.58
N THR A 145 -23.27 -22.60 19.40
CA THR A 145 -23.37 -22.68 20.85
C THR A 145 -24.38 -21.67 21.41
N ALA A 146 -24.39 -20.43 20.91
CA ALA A 146 -25.38 -19.41 21.31
C ALA A 146 -26.81 -19.81 20.95
N VAL A 147 -27.02 -20.40 19.76
CA VAL A 147 -28.34 -20.93 19.36
C VAL A 147 -28.76 -22.08 20.30
N TYR A 148 -27.84 -22.97 20.65
CA TYR A 148 -28.11 -24.05 21.62
C TYR A 148 -28.48 -23.50 23.01
N ILE A 149 -27.78 -22.48 23.51
CA ILE A 149 -28.10 -21.83 24.79
C ILE A 149 -29.52 -21.23 24.76
N ILE A 150 -29.89 -20.57 23.65
CA ILE A 150 -31.24 -20.01 23.49
C ILE A 150 -32.29 -21.13 23.53
N TRP A 151 -32.06 -22.21 22.79
CA TRP A 151 -32.99 -23.34 22.76
C TRP A 151 -33.16 -23.98 24.15
N GLU A 152 -32.07 -24.22 24.85
CA GLU A 152 -32.08 -24.77 26.22
C GLU A 152 -32.76 -23.83 27.22
N ALA A 153 -32.45 -22.51 27.16
CA ALA A 153 -33.11 -21.51 28.02
C ALA A 153 -34.62 -21.42 27.76
N PHE A 154 -35.02 -21.50 26.48
CA PHE A 154 -36.44 -21.54 26.10
C PHE A 154 -37.14 -22.79 26.64
N GLN A 155 -36.53 -23.98 26.51
CA GLN A 155 -37.05 -25.22 27.06
C GLN A 155 -37.25 -25.14 28.58
N ARG A 156 -36.29 -24.55 29.30
CA ARG A 156 -36.39 -24.34 30.78
C ARG A 156 -37.47 -23.36 31.15
N LEU A 157 -37.71 -22.31 30.39
CA LEU A 157 -38.75 -21.31 30.68
C LEU A 157 -40.17 -21.84 30.44
N VAL A 158 -40.35 -22.66 29.38
CA VAL A 158 -41.71 -23.05 28.92
C VAL A 158 -42.14 -24.43 29.44
N PHE A 159 -41.24 -25.43 29.41
CA PHE A 159 -41.63 -26.84 29.55
C PHE A 159 -41.13 -27.53 30.81
N HIS A 160 -40.09 -27.03 31.49
CA HIS A 160 -39.50 -27.76 32.59
C HIS A 160 -39.36 -26.94 33.88
N THR A 161 -39.93 -27.48 35.00
CA THR A 161 -39.46 -27.17 36.34
C THR A 161 -38.27 -28.09 36.66
N ILE A 162 -37.04 -27.69 36.27
CA ILE A 162 -35.87 -28.48 36.60
C ILE A 162 -35.62 -28.36 38.10
N HIS A 163 -35.67 -29.49 38.78
CA HIS A 163 -35.21 -29.59 40.17
C HIS A 163 -33.69 -29.62 40.15
N ILE A 164 -33.06 -28.44 40.06
CA ILE A 164 -31.60 -28.29 40.21
C ILE A 164 -31.29 -28.72 41.64
N ARG A 165 -30.59 -29.83 41.83
CA ARG A 165 -29.98 -30.16 43.10
C ARG A 165 -28.67 -29.41 43.23
N PRO A 166 -28.63 -28.27 43.93
CA PRO A 166 -27.39 -27.48 44.02
C PRO A 166 -26.36 -28.31 44.79
N SER A 167 -25.27 -28.61 44.08
CA SER A 167 -24.12 -29.29 44.68
C SER A 167 -23.00 -28.25 44.85
N LEU A 168 -22.50 -28.11 46.07
CA LEU A 168 -21.36 -27.23 46.35
C LEU A 168 -20.12 -27.63 45.51
N ILE A 169 -19.95 -28.93 45.27
CA ILE A 169 -18.87 -29.45 44.42
C ILE A 169 -19.01 -28.95 42.98
N ALA A 170 -20.25 -28.95 42.44
CA ALA A 170 -20.48 -28.43 41.08
C ALA A 170 -20.12 -26.93 40.96
N ILE A 171 -20.50 -26.12 41.93
CA ILE A 171 -20.17 -24.68 41.96
C ILE A 171 -18.67 -24.49 42.04
N LEU A 172 -17.97 -25.24 42.89
CA LEU A 172 -16.50 -25.14 43.01
C LEU A 172 -15.78 -25.56 41.72
N VAL A 173 -16.25 -26.62 41.05
CA VAL A 173 -15.69 -27.06 39.78
C VAL A 173 -15.93 -26.00 38.69
N LEU A 174 -17.13 -25.47 38.56
CA LEU A 174 -17.46 -24.40 37.61
C LEU A 174 -16.61 -23.14 37.87
N ALA A 175 -16.44 -22.76 39.14
CA ALA A 175 -15.60 -21.61 39.50
C ALA A 175 -14.11 -21.85 39.15
N LEU A 176 -13.61 -23.07 39.35
CA LEU A 176 -12.26 -23.44 38.96
C LEU A 176 -12.09 -23.41 37.43
N CYS A 177 -13.02 -23.95 36.65
CA CYS A 177 -13.04 -23.92 35.20
C CYS A 177 -13.05 -22.47 34.68
N MET A 178 -13.95 -21.64 35.22
CA MET A 178 -14.04 -20.22 34.91
C MET A 178 -12.72 -19.49 35.20
N GLY A 179 -12.05 -19.81 36.33
CA GLY A 179 -10.73 -19.25 36.65
C GLY A 179 -9.66 -19.60 35.61
N ILE A 180 -9.62 -20.83 35.10
CA ILE A 180 -8.72 -21.28 34.05
C ILE A 180 -9.03 -20.53 32.75
N ASP A 181 -10.29 -20.39 32.35
CA ASP A 181 -10.73 -19.71 31.14
C ASP A 181 -10.41 -18.21 31.19
N VAL A 182 -10.53 -17.55 32.35
CA VAL A 182 -10.10 -16.16 32.56
C VAL A 182 -8.60 -16.00 32.32
N VAL A 183 -7.78 -16.88 32.90
CA VAL A 183 -6.32 -16.85 32.70
C VAL A 183 -5.95 -17.06 31.23
N ARG A 184 -6.60 -18.01 30.56
CA ARG A 184 -6.41 -18.35 29.16
C ARG A 184 -6.81 -17.20 28.23
N SER A 185 -8.03 -16.68 28.37
CA SER A 185 -8.51 -15.54 27.58
C SER A 185 -7.62 -14.31 27.75
N ASN A 186 -7.16 -14.01 28.97
CA ASN A 186 -6.24 -12.91 29.24
C ASN A 186 -4.84 -13.14 28.61
N ALA A 187 -4.35 -14.36 28.60
CA ALA A 187 -3.06 -14.69 27.98
C ALA A 187 -3.13 -14.50 26.45
N LEU A 188 -4.19 -15.01 25.80
CA LEU A 188 -4.44 -14.84 24.38
C LEU A 188 -4.59 -13.35 24.01
N THR A 189 -5.42 -12.61 24.75
CA THR A 189 -5.63 -11.17 24.53
C THR A 189 -4.35 -10.36 24.69
N ARG A 190 -3.46 -10.74 25.59
CA ARG A 190 -2.17 -10.08 25.81
C ARG A 190 -1.24 -10.23 24.60
N VAL A 191 -1.21 -11.41 23.98
CA VAL A 191 -0.45 -11.66 22.75
C VAL A 191 -1.11 -10.98 21.56
N LEU A 192 -2.44 -11.02 21.45
CA LEU A 192 -3.22 -10.37 20.41
C LEU A 192 -3.01 -8.85 20.34
N ARG A 193 -2.84 -8.17 21.49
CA ARG A 193 -2.53 -6.72 21.54
C ARG A 193 -1.18 -6.38 20.94
N LYS A 194 -0.22 -7.29 20.98
CA LYS A 194 1.11 -7.10 20.39
C LYS A 194 1.15 -7.51 18.93
N TYR A 195 0.51 -8.62 18.62
CA TYR A 195 0.56 -9.30 17.34
C TYR A 195 -0.87 -9.66 16.91
N PRO A 196 -1.54 -8.81 16.15
CA PRO A 196 -2.88 -9.09 15.67
C PRO A 196 -2.94 -10.47 14.98
N SER A 197 -4.01 -11.24 15.22
CA SER A 197 -4.25 -12.55 14.60
C SER A 197 -5.74 -12.85 14.71
N ASP A 198 -6.41 -13.08 13.58
CA ASP A 198 -7.84 -13.32 13.55
C ASP A 198 -8.19 -14.66 14.23
N ALA A 199 -7.34 -15.68 14.12
CA ALA A 199 -7.51 -16.96 14.81
C ALA A 199 -7.41 -16.81 16.34
N LEU A 200 -6.38 -16.13 16.84
CA LEU A 200 -6.24 -15.87 18.28
C LEU A 200 -7.35 -14.97 18.83
N GLU A 201 -7.88 -14.05 18.01
CA GLU A 201 -9.01 -13.21 18.40
C GLU A 201 -10.29 -14.04 18.57
N ALA A 202 -10.57 -14.97 17.64
CA ALA A 202 -11.70 -15.86 17.72
C ALA A 202 -11.61 -16.76 18.96
N ASP A 203 -10.43 -17.39 19.22
CA ASP A 203 -10.15 -18.22 20.39
C ASP A 203 -10.32 -17.42 21.71
N ALA A 204 -9.78 -16.19 21.77
CA ALA A 204 -9.90 -15.33 22.96
C ALA A 204 -11.35 -14.90 23.22
N LEU A 205 -12.13 -14.63 22.18
CA LEU A 205 -13.56 -14.31 22.29
C LEU A 205 -14.37 -15.53 22.73
N HIS A 206 -14.10 -16.70 22.19
CA HIS A 206 -14.73 -17.95 22.56
C HIS A 206 -14.61 -18.17 24.08
N PHE A 207 -13.40 -18.18 24.64
CA PHE A 207 -13.21 -18.36 26.08
C PHE A 207 -13.71 -17.20 26.93
N SER A 208 -13.72 -15.98 26.44
CA SER A 208 -14.35 -14.86 27.12
C SER A 208 -15.87 -15.07 27.25
N THR A 209 -16.51 -15.62 26.22
CA THR A 209 -17.97 -15.93 26.30
C THR A 209 -18.26 -17.10 27.23
N ASP A 210 -17.37 -18.09 27.32
CA ASP A 210 -17.49 -19.20 28.25
C ASP A 210 -17.37 -18.74 29.72
N VAL A 211 -16.47 -17.80 30.00
CA VAL A 211 -16.39 -17.15 31.32
C VAL A 211 -17.73 -16.50 31.69
N TRP A 212 -18.36 -15.74 30.79
CA TRP A 212 -19.64 -15.08 31.05
C TRP A 212 -20.79 -16.07 31.17
N SER A 213 -20.87 -17.10 30.33
CA SER A 213 -21.88 -18.13 30.40
C SER A 213 -21.78 -18.92 31.71
N THR A 214 -20.57 -19.34 32.11
CA THR A 214 -20.33 -20.03 33.39
C THR A 214 -20.64 -19.15 34.58
N PHE A 215 -20.31 -17.83 34.54
CA PHE A 215 -20.68 -16.89 35.60
C PHE A 215 -22.20 -16.80 35.77
N VAL A 216 -22.94 -16.71 34.67
CA VAL A 216 -24.42 -16.69 34.70
C VAL A 216 -24.99 -17.99 35.26
N VAL A 217 -24.42 -19.14 34.86
CA VAL A 217 -24.85 -20.46 35.41
C VAL A 217 -24.59 -20.53 36.92
N ILE A 218 -23.45 -20.04 37.41
CA ILE A 218 -23.17 -19.99 38.86
C ILE A 218 -24.19 -19.09 39.58
N LEU A 219 -24.51 -17.91 39.02
CA LEU A 219 -25.55 -17.02 39.57
C LEU A 219 -26.93 -17.67 39.57
N GLY A 220 -27.28 -18.38 38.49
CA GLY A 220 -28.55 -19.10 38.38
C GLY A 220 -28.70 -20.21 39.41
N ILE A 221 -27.68 -21.05 39.58
CA ILE A 221 -27.66 -22.13 40.60
C ILE A 221 -27.76 -21.50 42.02
N SER A 222 -27.00 -20.43 42.26
CA SER A 222 -27.02 -19.72 43.54
C SER A 222 -28.37 -19.06 43.81
N GLY A 223 -29.00 -18.44 42.80
CA GLY A 223 -30.33 -17.85 42.86
C GLY A 223 -31.42 -18.88 43.09
N ALA A 224 -31.38 -20.02 42.42
CA ALA A 224 -32.29 -21.14 42.63
C ALA A 224 -32.19 -21.71 44.07
N TRP A 225 -30.95 -21.85 44.59
CA TRP A 225 -30.72 -22.27 45.96
C TRP A 225 -31.31 -21.28 46.98
N LEU A 226 -31.10 -19.98 46.76
CA LEU A 226 -31.65 -18.91 47.61
C LEU A 226 -33.18 -18.86 47.50
N GLY A 227 -33.75 -19.02 46.30
CA GLY A 227 -35.18 -19.08 46.06
C GLY A 227 -35.87 -20.22 46.80
N MET A 228 -35.24 -21.40 46.82
CA MET A 228 -35.74 -22.54 47.64
C MET A 228 -35.70 -22.23 49.13
N ARG A 229 -34.68 -21.55 49.62
CA ARG A 229 -34.57 -21.14 51.02
C ARG A 229 -35.58 -20.07 51.43
N LEU A 230 -35.87 -19.12 50.52
CA LEU A 230 -36.79 -18.00 50.78
C LEU A 230 -38.23 -18.24 50.34
N GLY A 231 -38.54 -19.39 49.73
CA GLY A 231 -39.85 -19.69 49.15
C GLY A 231 -40.23 -18.86 47.92
N ILE A 232 -39.26 -18.30 47.21
CA ILE A 232 -39.47 -17.40 46.08
C ILE A 232 -39.23 -18.16 44.75
N ALA A 233 -40.30 -18.74 44.19
CA ALA A 233 -40.23 -19.64 43.02
C ALA A 233 -39.71 -18.98 41.74
N TRP A 234 -39.88 -17.67 41.53
CA TRP A 234 -39.45 -16.99 40.29
C TRP A 234 -37.91 -16.81 40.19
N LEU A 235 -37.18 -16.85 41.32
CA LEU A 235 -35.72 -16.78 41.30
C LEU A 235 -35.09 -17.93 40.51
N GLY A 236 -35.74 -19.09 40.44
CA GLY A 236 -35.28 -20.22 39.63
C GLY A 236 -35.35 -20.00 38.11
N ARG A 237 -36.07 -18.96 37.66
CA ARG A 237 -36.17 -18.62 36.23
C ARG A 237 -35.16 -17.54 35.79
N LEU A 238 -34.50 -16.86 36.73
CA LEU A 238 -33.51 -15.83 36.44
C LEU A 238 -32.32 -16.38 35.67
N ASP A 239 -31.93 -17.60 35.92
CA ASP A 239 -30.89 -18.33 35.18
C ASP A 239 -31.15 -18.34 33.66
N ALA A 240 -32.34 -18.78 33.26
CA ALA A 240 -32.70 -18.85 31.85
C ALA A 240 -32.81 -17.46 31.19
N VAL A 241 -33.33 -16.45 31.92
CA VAL A 241 -33.38 -15.07 31.40
C VAL A 241 -31.97 -14.49 31.19
N ALA A 242 -31.07 -14.71 32.15
CA ALA A 242 -29.71 -14.23 32.06
C ALA A 242 -28.93 -14.97 30.97
N ALA A 243 -29.16 -16.28 30.80
CA ALA A 243 -28.57 -17.05 29.69
C ALA A 243 -29.01 -16.52 28.31
N LEU A 244 -30.30 -16.12 28.15
CA LEU A 244 -30.75 -15.47 26.90
C LEU A 244 -30.05 -14.12 26.65
N GLY A 245 -29.82 -13.34 27.71
CA GLY A 245 -29.08 -12.10 27.61
C GLY A 245 -27.61 -12.30 27.12
N VAL A 246 -26.94 -13.28 27.72
CA VAL A 246 -25.56 -13.66 27.31
C VAL A 246 -25.55 -14.18 25.87
N ALA A 247 -26.47 -15.07 25.49
CA ALA A 247 -26.57 -15.57 24.13
C ALA A 247 -26.81 -14.45 23.10
N GLY A 248 -27.64 -13.44 23.44
CA GLY A 248 -27.80 -12.25 22.58
C GLY A 248 -26.53 -11.46 22.36
N VAL A 249 -25.71 -11.29 23.41
CA VAL A 249 -24.39 -10.64 23.30
C VAL A 249 -23.43 -11.47 22.46
N ILE A 250 -23.40 -12.79 22.65
CA ILE A 250 -22.56 -13.72 21.85
C ILE A 250 -22.93 -13.64 20.37
N ILE A 251 -24.23 -13.65 20.04
CA ILE A 251 -24.68 -13.54 18.64
C ILE A 251 -24.25 -12.21 18.04
N TRP A 252 -24.38 -11.11 18.76
CA TRP A 252 -23.99 -9.79 18.28
C TRP A 252 -22.49 -9.69 17.99
N ILE A 253 -21.64 -10.13 18.93
CA ILE A 253 -20.18 -10.13 18.78
C ILE A 253 -19.74 -11.12 17.69
N GLY A 254 -20.26 -12.36 17.75
CA GLY A 254 -19.95 -13.43 16.81
C GLY A 254 -20.35 -13.08 15.37
N SER A 255 -21.53 -12.48 15.17
CA SER A 255 -21.96 -12.04 13.82
C SER A 255 -21.02 -10.98 13.24
N ARG A 256 -20.52 -10.06 14.08
CA ARG A 256 -19.58 -9.02 13.65
C ARG A 256 -18.21 -9.61 13.28
N LEU A 257 -17.72 -10.54 14.09
CA LEU A 257 -16.45 -11.24 13.81
C LEU A 257 -16.59 -12.14 12.58
N GLY A 258 -17.68 -12.92 12.49
CA GLY A 258 -17.97 -13.80 11.36
C GLY A 258 -18.09 -13.04 10.05
N LYS A 259 -18.74 -11.88 10.04
CA LYS A 259 -18.78 -11.02 8.86
C LYS A 259 -17.38 -10.57 8.46
N ARG A 260 -16.58 -10.06 9.42
CA ARG A 260 -15.21 -9.57 9.12
C ARG A 260 -14.31 -10.67 8.56
N THR A 261 -14.38 -11.89 9.09
CA THR A 261 -13.58 -13.02 8.61
C THR A 261 -14.08 -13.54 7.27
N ALA A 262 -15.40 -13.57 7.05
CA ALA A 262 -15.97 -13.87 5.73
C ALA A 262 -15.56 -12.82 4.68
N ASP A 263 -15.66 -11.53 5.01
CA ASP A 263 -15.23 -10.44 4.13
C ASP A 263 -13.72 -10.60 3.75
N ALA A 264 -12.87 -10.98 4.71
CA ALA A 264 -11.44 -11.23 4.43
C ALA A 264 -11.21 -12.45 3.53
N LEU A 265 -12.01 -13.52 3.66
CA LEU A 265 -11.94 -14.70 2.78
C LEU A 265 -12.42 -14.39 1.36
N LEU A 266 -13.39 -13.49 1.22
CA LEU A 266 -13.95 -13.03 -0.06
C LEU A 266 -13.18 -11.86 -0.68
N ASP A 267 -12.02 -11.50 -0.15
CA ASP A 267 -11.17 -10.40 -0.62
C ASP A 267 -11.86 -9.03 -0.59
N VAL A 268 -12.80 -8.82 0.33
CA VAL A 268 -13.43 -7.51 0.53
C VAL A 268 -12.40 -6.55 1.14
N ALA A 269 -12.24 -5.39 0.50
CA ALA A 269 -11.33 -4.36 0.98
C ALA A 269 -11.80 -3.79 2.34
N PRO A 270 -10.88 -3.55 3.30
CA PRO A 270 -11.23 -2.89 4.55
C PRO A 270 -11.81 -1.49 4.30
N GLN A 271 -12.86 -1.15 5.05
CA GLN A 271 -13.57 0.13 4.89
C GLN A 271 -12.63 1.33 5.02
N GLY A 272 -12.70 2.26 4.09
CA GLY A 272 -11.93 3.51 4.07
C GLY A 272 -10.44 3.37 3.73
N LEU A 273 -9.92 2.14 3.56
CA LEU A 273 -8.51 1.93 3.21
C LEU A 273 -8.24 2.24 1.74
N ARG A 274 -9.16 1.82 0.86
CA ARG A 274 -9.07 2.07 -0.57
C ARG A 274 -9.04 3.59 -0.85
N GLU A 275 -9.97 4.33 -0.29
CA GLU A 275 -10.10 5.79 -0.47
C GLU A 275 -8.87 6.55 0.07
N ARG A 276 -8.29 6.06 1.16
CA ARG A 276 -7.04 6.62 1.72
C ARG A 276 -5.86 6.40 0.78
N ILE A 277 -5.77 5.22 0.17
CA ILE A 277 -4.71 4.88 -0.79
C ILE A 277 -4.90 5.71 -2.07
N GLU A 278 -6.11 5.75 -2.65
CA GLU A 278 -6.43 6.56 -3.82
C GLU A 278 -6.03 8.03 -3.60
N SER A 279 -6.44 8.61 -2.47
CA SER A 279 -6.08 10.00 -2.13
C SER A 279 -4.57 10.23 -1.94
N ALA A 280 -3.80 9.23 -1.53
CA ALA A 280 -2.35 9.35 -1.39
C ALA A 280 -1.67 9.23 -2.76
N VAL A 281 -2.12 8.30 -3.60
CA VAL A 281 -1.61 8.11 -4.96
C VAL A 281 -1.84 9.36 -5.81
N ASP A 282 -3.06 9.94 -5.78
CA ASP A 282 -3.41 11.13 -6.58
C ASP A 282 -2.62 12.38 -6.16
N LYS A 283 -2.05 12.42 -4.96
CA LYS A 283 -1.19 13.52 -4.49
C LYS A 283 0.29 13.30 -4.79
N THR A 284 0.66 12.13 -5.32
CA THR A 284 2.04 11.81 -5.59
C THR A 284 2.53 12.53 -6.85
N GLU A 285 3.65 13.23 -6.73
CA GLU A 285 4.27 13.95 -7.84
C GLU A 285 4.61 13.01 -9.00
N GLY A 286 4.24 13.38 -10.21
CA GLY A 286 4.43 12.59 -11.42
C GLY A 286 3.26 11.68 -11.76
N VAL A 287 2.25 11.57 -10.89
CA VAL A 287 1.00 10.87 -11.13
C VAL A 287 -0.07 11.85 -11.60
N LEU A 288 -0.82 11.51 -12.65
CA LEU A 288 -1.98 12.29 -13.08
C LEU A 288 -3.20 11.95 -12.22
N HIS A 289 -3.53 10.66 -12.12
CA HIS A 289 -4.55 10.13 -11.22
C HIS A 289 -4.45 8.60 -11.10
N SER A 290 -5.13 8.04 -10.10
CA SER A 290 -5.29 6.60 -9.93
C SER A 290 -6.48 6.08 -10.74
N GLU A 291 -6.23 5.25 -11.74
CA GLU A 291 -7.28 4.64 -12.56
C GLU A 291 -8.02 3.54 -11.80
N ARG A 292 -7.28 2.76 -11.02
CA ARG A 292 -7.81 1.63 -10.29
C ARG A 292 -6.94 1.26 -9.10
N VAL A 293 -7.58 1.12 -7.95
CA VAL A 293 -6.94 0.61 -6.72
C VAL A 293 -7.70 -0.63 -6.24
N ARG A 294 -6.99 -1.73 -6.09
CA ARG A 294 -7.50 -2.98 -5.51
C ARG A 294 -6.73 -3.28 -4.24
N VAL A 295 -7.44 -3.61 -3.20
CA VAL A 295 -6.84 -3.95 -1.90
C VAL A 295 -7.46 -5.25 -1.42
N ARG A 296 -6.62 -6.21 -1.04
CA ARG A 296 -7.05 -7.44 -0.37
C ARG A 296 -6.17 -7.74 0.82
N ARG A 297 -6.70 -8.52 1.75
CA ARG A 297 -6.01 -8.93 2.96
C ARG A 297 -5.86 -10.47 3.01
N ALA A 298 -4.68 -10.95 3.37
CA ALA A 298 -4.44 -12.35 3.67
C ALA A 298 -3.70 -12.47 5.00
N GLY A 299 -4.44 -12.81 6.06
CA GLY A 299 -3.93 -12.76 7.44
C GLY A 299 -3.53 -11.34 7.83
N GLN A 300 -2.25 -11.14 8.13
CA GLN A 300 -1.69 -9.84 8.55
C GLN A 300 -1.15 -9.00 7.40
N ARG A 301 -1.07 -9.55 6.18
CA ARG A 301 -0.51 -8.87 5.01
C ARG A 301 -1.60 -8.31 4.13
N TYR A 302 -1.32 -7.15 3.56
CA TYR A 302 -2.13 -6.54 2.53
C TYR A 302 -1.45 -6.67 1.19
N PHE A 303 -2.25 -6.84 0.14
CA PHE A 303 -1.82 -6.83 -1.25
C PHE A 303 -2.57 -5.70 -1.94
N VAL A 304 -1.83 -4.81 -2.57
CA VAL A 304 -2.39 -3.60 -3.19
C VAL A 304 -1.94 -3.55 -4.64
N ASP A 305 -2.91 -3.64 -5.55
CA ASP A 305 -2.67 -3.47 -6.98
C ASP A 305 -3.17 -2.07 -7.37
N VAL A 306 -2.27 -1.23 -7.87
CA VAL A 306 -2.57 0.13 -8.31
C VAL A 306 -2.31 0.25 -9.79
N THR A 307 -3.29 0.73 -10.54
CA THR A 307 -3.10 1.25 -11.89
C THR A 307 -3.14 2.76 -11.81
N LEU A 308 -2.06 3.42 -12.18
CA LEU A 308 -1.95 4.87 -12.19
C LEU A 308 -1.63 5.39 -13.59
N SER A 309 -2.07 6.60 -13.87
CA SER A 309 -1.73 7.31 -15.11
C SER A 309 -0.62 8.30 -14.87
N VAL A 310 0.32 8.33 -15.83
CA VAL A 310 1.42 9.31 -15.90
C VAL A 310 1.34 10.07 -17.22
N PRO A 311 1.96 11.26 -17.33
CA PRO A 311 2.07 11.95 -18.61
C PRO A 311 2.68 11.02 -19.68
N ARG A 312 2.09 10.94 -20.86
CA ARG A 312 2.62 10.13 -21.97
C ARG A 312 3.96 10.62 -22.49
N THR A 313 4.36 11.82 -22.09
CA THR A 313 5.67 12.44 -22.37
C THR A 313 6.71 12.10 -21.30
N ALA A 314 6.34 11.41 -20.23
CA ALA A 314 7.26 11.02 -19.17
C ALA A 314 8.25 9.96 -19.67
N SER A 315 9.52 10.10 -19.29
CA SER A 315 10.51 9.07 -19.55
C SER A 315 10.26 7.82 -18.72
N LEU A 316 10.87 6.68 -19.09
CA LEU A 316 10.79 5.44 -18.32
C LEU A 316 11.27 5.64 -16.87
N GLU A 317 12.35 6.42 -16.69
CA GLU A 317 12.91 6.73 -15.38
C GLU A 317 11.93 7.58 -14.53
N GLN A 318 11.24 8.54 -15.15
CA GLN A 318 10.22 9.35 -14.47
C GLN A 318 9.02 8.50 -14.06
N ALA A 319 8.53 7.63 -14.94
CA ALA A 319 7.45 6.70 -14.64
C ALA A 319 7.82 5.72 -13.52
N HIS A 320 9.06 5.20 -13.55
CA HIS A 320 9.57 4.32 -12.49
C HIS A 320 9.72 5.07 -11.16
N ALA A 321 10.24 6.29 -11.17
CA ALA A 321 10.36 7.11 -9.97
C ALA A 321 8.99 7.44 -9.34
N ALA A 322 7.95 7.70 -10.16
CA ALA A 322 6.58 7.87 -9.69
C ALA A 322 6.06 6.59 -9.03
N SER A 323 6.29 5.41 -9.64
CA SER A 323 5.92 4.11 -9.05
C SER A 323 6.58 3.88 -7.69
N GLU A 324 7.89 4.15 -7.55
CA GLU A 324 8.59 4.02 -6.27
C GLU A 324 8.07 4.97 -5.19
N LYS A 325 7.68 6.20 -5.56
CA LYS A 325 7.06 7.15 -4.63
C LYS A 325 5.71 6.62 -4.15
N VAL A 326 4.87 6.12 -5.06
CA VAL A 326 3.56 5.53 -4.74
C VAL A 326 3.72 4.33 -3.80
N GLU A 327 4.65 3.41 -4.06
CA GLU A 327 4.93 2.29 -3.16
C GLU A 327 5.30 2.76 -1.75
N LYS A 328 6.14 3.79 -1.64
CA LYS A 328 6.55 4.36 -0.35
C LYS A 328 5.39 5.01 0.41
N GLU A 329 4.52 5.75 -0.29
CA GLU A 329 3.34 6.37 0.32
C GLU A 329 2.34 5.32 0.81
N ILE A 330 2.08 4.27 0.03
CA ILE A 330 1.21 3.16 0.45
C ILE A 330 1.79 2.43 1.66
N ALA A 331 3.11 2.21 1.69
CA ALA A 331 3.79 1.56 2.81
C ALA A 331 3.70 2.36 4.14
N GLN A 332 3.49 3.69 4.08
CA GLN A 332 3.22 4.50 5.27
C GLN A 332 1.78 4.33 5.79
N ILE A 333 0.84 3.98 4.91
CA ILE A 333 -0.57 3.79 5.26
C ILE A 333 -0.80 2.38 5.85
N VAL A 334 -0.22 1.35 5.21
CA VAL A 334 -0.41 -0.05 5.59
C VAL A 334 0.79 -0.90 5.14
N PRO A 335 1.19 -1.93 5.93
CA PRO A 335 2.23 -2.87 5.50
C PRO A 335 1.68 -3.75 4.37
N ALA A 336 1.96 -3.36 3.14
CA ALA A 336 1.43 -4.01 1.94
C ALA A 336 2.56 -4.49 1.01
N ASP A 337 2.26 -5.54 0.26
CA ASP A 337 2.94 -5.90 -0.97
C ASP A 337 2.22 -5.15 -2.11
N VAL A 338 2.94 -4.26 -2.79
CA VAL A 338 2.36 -3.31 -3.74
C VAL A 338 2.83 -3.63 -5.15
N VAL A 339 1.88 -3.73 -6.08
CA VAL A 339 2.14 -3.82 -7.51
C VAL A 339 1.60 -2.56 -8.18
N VAL A 340 2.47 -1.84 -8.89
CA VAL A 340 2.10 -0.62 -9.60
C VAL A 340 2.14 -0.90 -11.10
N HIS A 341 1.00 -0.71 -11.75
CA HIS A 341 0.88 -0.69 -13.21
C HIS A 341 0.76 0.76 -13.67
N VAL A 342 1.57 1.15 -14.65
CA VAL A 342 1.62 2.52 -15.15
C VAL A 342 1.02 2.61 -16.53
N GLU A 343 0.04 3.50 -16.73
CA GLU A 343 -0.56 3.80 -18.03
C GLU A 343 -0.20 5.22 -18.48
N PRO A 344 0.40 5.40 -19.67
CA PRO A 344 0.66 6.73 -20.22
C PRO A 344 -0.65 7.37 -20.69
N ARG A 345 -0.92 8.61 -20.26
CA ARG A 345 -2.10 9.41 -20.65
C ARG A 345 -1.70 10.81 -21.07
N ALA A 346 -2.50 11.41 -21.93
CA ALA A 346 -2.35 12.83 -22.25
C ALA A 346 -2.68 13.67 -21.02
N LYS A 347 -1.83 14.68 -20.75
CA LYS A 347 -2.07 15.66 -19.70
C LYS A 347 -3.06 16.72 -20.19
N SER A 348 -3.89 17.28 -19.30
CA SER A 348 -4.91 18.27 -19.68
C SER A 348 -4.33 19.59 -20.23
N ASP A 349 -3.11 19.93 -19.85
CA ASP A 349 -2.34 21.10 -20.29
C ASP A 349 -1.19 20.75 -21.24
N GLU A 350 -1.26 19.57 -21.90
CA GLU A 350 -0.28 19.13 -22.88
C GLU A 350 -0.30 20.07 -24.09
N ASN A 351 0.86 20.64 -24.43
CA ASN A 351 0.95 21.54 -25.57
C ASN A 351 1.04 20.76 -26.91
N LEU A 352 0.82 21.48 -28.00
CA LEU A 352 0.81 20.89 -29.35
C LEU A 352 2.10 20.11 -29.67
N PHE A 353 3.25 20.64 -29.28
CA PHE A 353 4.53 20.00 -29.57
C PHE A 353 4.75 18.72 -28.76
N GLU A 354 4.31 18.70 -27.51
CA GLU A 354 4.30 17.50 -26.67
C GLU A 354 3.39 16.44 -27.27
N THR A 355 2.19 16.82 -27.71
CA THR A 355 1.25 15.95 -28.41
C THR A 355 1.89 15.31 -29.64
N ILE A 356 2.50 16.10 -30.53
CA ILE A 356 3.14 15.59 -31.75
C ILE A 356 4.28 14.62 -31.41
N ARG A 357 5.13 14.97 -30.44
CA ARG A 357 6.24 14.08 -30.00
C ARG A 357 5.69 12.76 -29.41
N ALA A 358 4.65 12.81 -28.62
CA ALA A 358 4.03 11.61 -28.06
C ALA A 358 3.41 10.71 -29.15
N ILE A 359 2.81 11.29 -30.20
CA ILE A 359 2.29 10.55 -31.35
C ILE A 359 3.44 9.86 -32.09
N ALA A 360 4.52 10.59 -32.41
CA ALA A 360 5.68 10.05 -33.08
C ALA A 360 6.35 8.92 -32.27
N GLN A 361 6.55 9.14 -30.96
CA GLN A 361 7.15 8.14 -30.07
C GLN A 361 6.33 6.85 -29.97
N ARG A 362 5.00 6.93 -29.96
CA ARG A 362 4.09 5.76 -29.96
C ARG A 362 4.25 4.88 -31.20
N ARG A 363 4.65 5.49 -32.32
CA ARG A 363 4.98 4.78 -33.57
C ARG A 363 6.45 4.40 -33.69
N GLY A 364 7.27 4.69 -32.69
CA GLY A 364 8.73 4.47 -32.74
C GLY A 364 9.41 5.35 -33.79
N MET A 365 8.91 6.57 -33.98
CA MET A 365 9.45 7.56 -34.93
C MET A 365 10.14 8.68 -34.14
N ALA A 366 11.28 9.16 -34.65
CA ALA A 366 11.98 10.32 -34.12
C ALA A 366 11.61 11.56 -34.95
N VAL A 367 11.23 12.63 -34.26
CA VAL A 367 10.87 13.91 -34.88
C VAL A 367 11.62 15.07 -34.21
N HIS A 368 12.05 16.03 -35.00
CA HIS A 368 12.70 17.24 -34.52
C HIS A 368 12.31 18.47 -35.36
N GLU A 369 12.84 19.64 -35.06
CA GLU A 369 12.54 20.92 -35.71
C GLU A 369 11.03 21.19 -35.90
N LEU A 370 10.25 20.91 -34.82
CA LEU A 370 8.82 21.17 -34.81
C LEU A 370 8.55 22.67 -34.80
N SER A 371 7.77 23.14 -35.77
CA SER A 371 7.23 24.48 -35.79
C SER A 371 5.71 24.45 -36.03
N ALA A 372 5.00 25.43 -35.50
CA ALA A 372 3.56 25.56 -35.70
C ALA A 372 3.17 27.04 -35.82
N HIS A 373 2.43 27.34 -36.87
CA HIS A 373 1.95 28.67 -37.15
C HIS A 373 0.45 28.67 -37.45
N GLN A 374 -0.26 29.73 -37.08
CA GLN A 374 -1.66 29.89 -37.40
C GLN A 374 -1.82 30.91 -38.55
N PHE A 375 -2.40 30.49 -39.65
CA PHE A 375 -2.69 31.31 -40.80
C PHE A 375 -4.13 31.11 -41.27
N ASP A 376 -4.89 32.14 -41.50
CA ASP A 376 -6.31 32.11 -41.94
C ASP A 376 -7.18 31.10 -41.15
N ASN A 377 -7.04 31.09 -39.83
CA ASN A 377 -7.74 30.18 -38.91
C ASN A 377 -7.45 28.67 -39.17
N ARG A 378 -6.34 28.36 -39.82
CA ARG A 378 -5.81 27.01 -39.99
C ARG A 378 -4.48 26.89 -39.28
N LEU A 379 -4.23 25.72 -38.71
CA LEU A 379 -2.97 25.37 -38.07
C LEU A 379 -2.03 24.78 -39.13
N PHE A 380 -0.85 25.37 -39.26
CA PHE A 380 0.26 24.83 -40.06
C PHE A 380 1.26 24.20 -39.12
N ILE A 381 1.60 22.97 -39.37
CA ILE A 381 2.58 22.20 -38.59
C ILE A 381 3.67 21.76 -39.52
N GLU A 382 4.90 22.09 -39.21
CA GLU A 382 6.08 21.62 -39.92
C GLU A 382 6.95 20.84 -38.94
N LEU A 383 7.49 19.73 -39.40
CA LEU A 383 8.38 18.86 -38.62
C LEU A 383 9.32 18.06 -39.52
N HIS A 384 10.43 17.65 -38.95
CA HIS A 384 11.36 16.72 -39.58
C HIS A 384 11.17 15.33 -38.99
N LEU A 385 11.05 14.33 -39.88
CA LEU A 385 10.91 12.91 -39.52
C LEU A 385 12.21 12.19 -39.91
N GLU A 386 12.88 11.61 -38.93
CA GLU A 386 14.04 10.77 -39.17
C GLU A 386 13.62 9.35 -39.54
N VAL A 387 14.18 8.83 -40.63
CA VAL A 387 13.95 7.47 -41.12
C VAL A 387 15.30 6.76 -41.32
N ASP A 388 15.29 5.44 -41.25
CA ASP A 388 16.50 4.63 -41.48
C ASP A 388 17.10 4.93 -42.89
N GLU A 389 18.43 5.12 -42.98
CA GLU A 389 19.14 5.37 -44.22
C GLU A 389 18.88 4.32 -45.32
N GLY A 390 18.57 3.07 -44.91
CA GLY A 390 18.24 1.97 -45.83
C GLY A 390 16.79 1.97 -46.35
N SER A 391 15.91 2.86 -45.81
CA SER A 391 14.53 2.93 -46.23
C SER A 391 14.35 3.43 -47.66
N SER A 392 13.45 2.79 -48.40
CA SER A 392 13.03 3.30 -49.70
C SER A 392 12.17 4.57 -49.54
N LEU A 393 12.14 5.44 -50.57
CA LEU A 393 11.29 6.62 -50.60
C LEU A 393 9.80 6.24 -50.34
N ARG A 394 9.38 5.09 -50.85
CA ARG A 394 7.99 4.59 -50.64
C ARG A 394 7.71 4.28 -49.19
N GLU A 395 8.60 3.64 -48.48
CA GLU A 395 8.48 3.31 -47.06
C GLU A 395 8.55 4.57 -46.20
N ALA A 396 9.49 5.46 -46.47
CA ALA A 396 9.64 6.73 -45.79
C ALA A 396 8.37 7.60 -45.93
N HIS A 397 7.84 7.71 -47.16
CA HIS A 397 6.61 8.45 -47.42
C HIS A 397 5.39 7.79 -46.76
N HIS A 398 5.33 6.46 -46.72
CA HIS A 398 4.23 5.75 -45.98
C HIS A 398 4.25 6.08 -44.50
N ARG A 399 5.40 6.04 -43.84
CA ARG A 399 5.57 6.43 -42.42
C ARG A 399 5.18 7.89 -42.20
N ALA A 400 5.61 8.81 -43.08
CA ALA A 400 5.23 10.21 -42.97
C ALA A 400 3.71 10.40 -43.08
N THR A 401 3.06 9.70 -44.03
CA THR A 401 1.58 9.75 -44.18
C THR A 401 0.85 9.20 -42.97
N GLU A 402 1.33 8.12 -42.36
CA GLU A 402 0.75 7.57 -41.14
C GLU A 402 0.90 8.55 -39.97
N LEU A 403 2.05 9.19 -39.81
CA LEU A 403 2.28 10.20 -38.78
C LEU A 403 1.38 11.43 -38.98
N GLU A 404 1.25 11.92 -40.24
CA GLU A 404 0.36 13.02 -40.61
C GLU A 404 -1.10 12.71 -40.21
N GLN A 405 -1.60 11.53 -40.57
CA GLN A 405 -2.97 11.12 -40.24
C GLN A 405 -3.21 11.08 -38.73
N ASP A 406 -2.28 10.57 -37.94
CA ASP A 406 -2.42 10.54 -36.50
C ASP A 406 -2.33 11.94 -35.87
N ILE A 407 -1.46 12.82 -36.38
CA ILE A 407 -1.42 14.22 -35.96
C ILE A 407 -2.75 14.91 -36.23
N LEU A 408 -3.30 14.79 -37.46
CA LEU A 408 -4.58 15.38 -37.82
C LEU A 408 -5.73 14.86 -36.96
N LYS A 409 -5.71 13.58 -36.61
CA LYS A 409 -6.75 12.95 -35.80
C LYS A 409 -6.72 13.43 -34.33
N GLU A 410 -5.55 13.69 -33.77
CA GLU A 410 -5.40 14.04 -32.35
C GLU A 410 -5.29 15.55 -32.11
N THR A 411 -5.11 16.37 -33.16
CA THR A 411 -5.02 17.84 -33.07
C THR A 411 -6.22 18.52 -33.76
N ASP A 412 -6.02 19.11 -34.93
CA ASP A 412 -7.09 19.70 -35.75
C ASP A 412 -7.16 18.99 -37.10
N PRO A 413 -8.28 18.32 -37.44
CA PRO A 413 -8.43 17.67 -38.76
C PRO A 413 -8.29 18.60 -39.97
N ARG A 414 -8.33 19.91 -39.76
CA ARG A 414 -8.17 20.93 -40.81
C ARG A 414 -6.74 21.48 -40.88
N ALA A 415 -5.87 21.03 -39.97
CA ALA A 415 -4.47 21.46 -39.99
C ALA A 415 -3.80 21.03 -41.29
N LEU A 416 -2.77 21.77 -41.67
CA LEU A 416 -1.85 21.37 -42.76
C LEU A 416 -0.57 20.93 -42.11
N VAL A 417 -0.19 19.67 -42.35
CA VAL A 417 1.01 19.06 -41.77
C VAL A 417 2.00 18.85 -42.91
N ASN A 418 3.15 19.46 -42.79
CA ASN A 418 4.26 19.30 -43.72
C ASN A 418 5.39 18.54 -43.02
N ILE A 419 5.75 17.37 -43.55
CA ILE A 419 6.75 16.49 -42.96
C ILE A 419 7.97 16.44 -43.89
N HIS A 420 9.10 16.99 -43.45
CA HIS A 420 10.38 16.80 -44.11
C HIS A 420 10.99 15.47 -43.69
N ILE A 421 11.34 14.63 -44.65
CA ILE A 421 11.94 13.31 -44.40
C ILE A 421 13.44 13.39 -44.46
N GLU A 422 14.11 12.98 -43.41
CA GLU A 422 15.58 12.97 -43.31
C GLU A 422 16.10 11.56 -42.94
N PRO A 423 17.29 11.19 -43.43
CA PRO A 423 17.91 9.94 -42.98
C PRO A 423 18.39 10.05 -41.52
N LEU A 424 18.16 9.00 -40.74
CA LEU A 424 18.69 8.85 -39.36
C LEU A 424 20.22 8.64 -39.48
N GLY A 425 21.00 9.72 -39.56
CA GLY A 425 22.44 9.65 -39.72
C GLY A 425 23.17 10.59 -38.80
N VAL A 426 23.78 10.09 -37.74
CA VAL A 426 24.79 10.81 -36.98
C VAL A 426 26.15 10.58 -37.67
N LYS A 427 26.42 11.30 -38.75
CA LYS A 427 27.79 11.33 -39.32
C LYS A 427 28.64 12.22 -38.43
N ILE A 428 29.50 11.64 -37.62
CA ILE A 428 30.59 12.37 -36.99
C ILE A 428 31.61 12.65 -38.10
N GLY A 429 31.37 13.73 -38.87
CA GLY A 429 32.29 14.20 -39.92
C GLY A 429 33.54 14.80 -39.30
N GLY A 430 34.65 14.69 -39.98
CA GLY A 430 35.84 15.44 -39.62
C GLY A 430 35.58 16.95 -39.80
N ALA A 431 35.90 17.76 -38.78
CA ALA A 431 35.82 19.21 -38.86
C ALA A 431 37.23 19.80 -38.93
N GLU A 432 37.42 20.76 -39.82
CA GLU A 432 38.65 21.54 -39.91
C GLU A 432 38.49 22.85 -39.15
N GLU A 433 39.34 23.12 -38.16
CA GLU A 433 39.28 24.33 -37.36
C GLU A 433 39.90 25.53 -38.07
N MET A 434 39.16 26.62 -38.23
CA MET A 434 39.57 27.85 -38.93
C MET A 434 39.99 28.95 -37.94
N LYS A 435 41.20 28.84 -37.36
CA LYS A 435 41.69 29.71 -36.26
C LYS A 435 41.74 31.20 -36.59
N GLU A 436 42.16 31.58 -37.82
CA GLU A 436 42.24 32.98 -38.23
C GLU A 436 40.84 33.60 -38.34
N LEU A 437 39.87 32.87 -38.87
CA LEU A 437 38.51 33.34 -38.96
C LEU A 437 37.88 33.42 -37.55
N ALA A 438 38.20 32.49 -36.64
CA ALA A 438 37.73 32.52 -35.27
C ALA A 438 38.16 33.82 -34.55
N ARG A 439 39.43 34.21 -34.67
CA ARG A 439 39.92 35.48 -34.12
C ARG A 439 39.20 36.70 -34.72
N THR A 440 38.94 36.67 -36.01
CA THR A 440 38.27 37.77 -36.72
C THR A 440 36.81 37.93 -36.24
N VAL A 441 36.09 36.80 -36.11
CA VAL A 441 34.72 36.76 -35.59
C VAL A 441 34.69 37.22 -34.13
N GLN A 442 35.63 36.73 -33.31
CA GLN A 442 35.71 37.13 -31.89
C GLN A 442 35.90 38.64 -31.73
N ASN A 443 36.83 39.21 -32.47
CA ASN A 443 37.09 40.67 -32.45
C ASN A 443 35.87 41.47 -32.91
N PHE A 444 35.16 40.96 -33.90
CA PHE A 444 33.92 41.59 -34.36
C PHE A 444 32.82 41.55 -33.29
N LEU A 445 32.54 40.36 -32.72
CA LEU A 445 31.56 40.19 -31.63
C LEU A 445 31.88 41.13 -30.47
N ASN A 446 33.14 41.19 -30.02
CA ASN A 446 33.56 42.05 -28.93
C ASN A 446 33.48 43.56 -29.29
N SER A 447 33.52 43.94 -30.57
CA SER A 447 33.31 45.31 -30.98
C SER A 447 31.84 45.77 -30.86
N LEU A 448 30.90 44.80 -30.84
CA LEU A 448 29.46 45.07 -30.66
C LEU A 448 29.05 45.42 -29.23
N GLN A 449 29.95 45.30 -28.25
CA GLN A 449 29.72 45.76 -26.87
C GLN A 449 29.32 47.25 -26.77
N SER A 450 29.76 48.06 -27.70
CA SER A 450 29.37 49.47 -27.74
C SER A 450 27.91 49.69 -28.20
N GLU A 451 27.34 48.72 -28.88
CA GLU A 451 25.96 48.73 -29.38
C GLU A 451 25.01 48.00 -28.45
N TYR A 452 25.48 46.92 -27.82
CA TYR A 452 24.76 46.06 -26.87
C TYR A 452 25.43 46.17 -25.49
N HIS A 453 24.94 47.04 -24.61
CA HIS A 453 25.55 47.32 -23.32
C HIS A 453 25.45 46.15 -22.32
N GLU A 454 24.51 45.26 -22.55
CA GLU A 454 24.28 44.03 -21.79
C GLU A 454 25.34 42.96 -22.09
N LEU A 455 26.06 43.05 -23.22
CA LEU A 455 27.10 42.15 -23.64
C LEU A 455 28.44 42.57 -23.01
N THR A 456 29.01 41.73 -22.17
CA THR A 456 30.28 42.01 -21.50
C THR A 456 31.49 41.49 -22.30
N ASN A 457 31.43 40.25 -22.81
CA ASN A 457 32.53 39.61 -23.47
C ASN A 457 32.03 38.40 -24.29
N CYS A 458 32.61 38.19 -25.49
CA CYS A 458 32.47 36.93 -26.23
C CYS A 458 33.83 36.22 -26.29
N HIS A 459 33.84 34.96 -25.87
CA HIS A 459 35.07 34.15 -25.81
C HIS A 459 34.79 32.70 -26.27
N GLU A 460 35.79 31.86 -26.25
CA GLU A 460 35.73 30.47 -26.76
C GLU A 460 35.11 30.37 -28.17
N VAL A 461 35.50 31.29 -29.04
CA VAL A 461 34.99 31.30 -30.41
C VAL A 461 35.67 30.21 -31.24
N HIS A 462 34.91 29.20 -31.61
CA HIS A 462 35.33 28.10 -32.46
C HIS A 462 34.67 28.21 -33.83
N VAL A 463 35.49 28.23 -34.87
CA VAL A 463 35.02 28.22 -36.26
C VAL A 463 35.48 26.92 -36.92
N ARG A 464 34.51 26.16 -37.43
CA ARG A 464 34.75 24.84 -38.01
C ARG A 464 34.14 24.77 -39.40
N SER A 465 34.88 24.17 -40.34
CA SER A 465 34.36 23.79 -41.66
C SER A 465 33.94 22.32 -41.65
N VAL A 466 32.65 22.08 -41.92
CA VAL A 466 32.07 20.74 -42.04
C VAL A 466 31.28 20.69 -43.34
N ASP A 467 31.60 19.77 -44.22
CA ASP A 467 30.96 19.59 -45.54
C ASP A 467 30.79 20.91 -46.32
N HIS A 468 31.84 21.71 -46.37
CA HIS A 468 31.89 23.03 -47.01
C HIS A 468 31.00 24.12 -46.36
N LYS A 469 30.38 23.85 -45.20
CA LYS A 469 29.63 24.82 -44.41
C LYS A 469 30.47 25.30 -43.23
N ILE A 470 30.48 26.61 -43.02
CA ILE A 470 31.22 27.20 -41.89
C ILE A 470 30.26 27.35 -40.72
N LEU A 471 30.58 26.64 -39.64
CA LEU A 471 29.83 26.65 -38.37
C LEU A 471 30.66 27.41 -37.33
N VAL A 472 30.02 28.30 -36.61
CA VAL A 472 30.61 29.08 -35.51
C VAL A 472 29.89 28.77 -34.23
N SER A 473 30.63 28.55 -33.15
CA SER A 473 30.12 28.50 -31.80
C SER A 473 30.94 29.41 -30.89
N CYS A 474 30.29 30.13 -29.97
CA CYS A 474 30.97 31.00 -29.03
C CYS A 474 30.16 31.12 -27.72
N HIS A 475 30.85 31.53 -26.67
CA HIS A 475 30.26 31.91 -25.40
C HIS A 475 30.21 33.43 -25.31
N CYS A 476 29.10 33.99 -24.85
CA CYS A 476 28.92 35.41 -24.64
C CYS A 476 28.42 35.70 -23.25
N ALA A 477 29.23 36.39 -22.43
CA ALA A 477 28.91 36.77 -21.07
C ALA A 477 27.99 37.98 -21.07
N MET A 478 26.90 37.89 -20.35
CA MET A 478 25.84 38.91 -20.21
C MET A 478 25.45 39.13 -18.76
N ASP A 479 24.71 40.19 -18.46
CA ASP A 479 24.16 40.42 -17.13
C ASP A 479 23.22 39.30 -16.73
N GLY A 480 23.54 38.57 -15.63
CA GLY A 480 22.77 37.44 -15.14
C GLY A 480 21.35 37.78 -14.64
N SER A 481 21.02 39.03 -14.51
CA SER A 481 19.67 39.48 -14.11
C SER A 481 18.69 39.67 -15.28
N LEU A 482 19.15 39.54 -16.52
CA LEU A 482 18.31 39.69 -17.71
C LEU A 482 17.27 38.59 -17.84
N PRO A 483 16.03 38.92 -18.23
CA PRO A 483 15.05 37.91 -18.63
C PRO A 483 15.54 37.08 -19.81
N ILE A 484 15.23 35.78 -19.84
CA ILE A 484 15.68 34.90 -20.92
C ILE A 484 15.17 35.31 -22.31
N THR A 485 14.03 35.99 -22.38
CA THR A 485 13.49 36.57 -23.62
C THR A 485 14.37 37.68 -24.17
N GLU A 486 14.89 38.54 -23.33
CA GLU A 486 15.78 39.62 -23.70
C GLU A 486 17.17 39.09 -24.12
N VAL A 487 17.68 38.08 -23.39
CA VAL A 487 18.90 37.38 -23.78
C VAL A 487 18.73 36.72 -25.15
N HIS A 488 17.56 36.15 -25.45
CA HIS A 488 17.27 35.55 -26.76
C HIS A 488 17.27 36.62 -27.88
N ASP A 489 16.63 37.77 -27.64
CA ASP A 489 16.57 38.86 -28.62
C ASP A 489 17.99 39.42 -28.92
N ILE A 490 18.80 39.58 -27.87
CA ILE A 490 20.19 40.03 -28.04
C ILE A 490 21.01 38.98 -28.84
N THR A 491 20.93 37.69 -28.48
CA THR A 491 21.67 36.66 -29.19
C THR A 491 21.25 36.53 -30.67
N ALA A 492 19.96 36.67 -30.97
CA ALA A 492 19.42 36.69 -32.32
C ALA A 492 19.96 37.91 -33.12
N ALA A 493 19.95 39.07 -32.50
CA ALA A 493 20.51 40.27 -33.11
C ALA A 493 22.01 40.16 -33.40
N LEU A 494 22.80 39.59 -32.48
CA LEU A 494 24.21 39.30 -32.67
C LEU A 494 24.44 38.31 -33.83
N GLU A 495 23.60 37.26 -33.95
CA GLU A 495 23.62 36.31 -35.03
C GLU A 495 23.43 36.99 -36.41
N ASP A 496 22.44 37.85 -36.50
CA ASP A 496 22.15 38.60 -37.73
C ASP A 496 23.31 39.53 -38.10
N ARG A 497 23.88 40.26 -37.15
CA ARG A 497 25.04 41.13 -37.38
C ARG A 497 26.27 40.35 -37.85
N VAL A 498 26.51 39.14 -37.28
CA VAL A 498 27.61 38.26 -37.73
C VAL A 498 27.36 37.74 -39.15
N LYS A 499 26.14 37.31 -39.48
CA LYS A 499 25.76 36.85 -40.81
C LYS A 499 25.88 37.96 -41.88
N GLU A 500 25.46 39.18 -41.54
CA GLU A 500 25.66 40.35 -42.43
C GLU A 500 27.12 40.63 -42.73
N ARG A 501 27.97 40.53 -41.70
CA ARG A 501 29.41 40.84 -41.84
C ARG A 501 30.20 39.70 -42.46
N PHE A 502 29.78 38.44 -42.23
CA PHE A 502 30.42 37.22 -42.69
C PHE A 502 29.41 36.30 -43.41
N PRO A 503 28.98 36.62 -44.63
CA PRO A 503 27.94 35.86 -45.34
C PRO A 503 28.30 34.38 -45.60
N GLN A 504 29.59 34.02 -45.48
CA GLN A 504 30.08 32.64 -45.64
C GLN A 504 29.77 31.76 -44.42
N ILE A 505 29.40 32.34 -43.25
CA ILE A 505 29.03 31.58 -42.06
C ILE A 505 27.60 31.03 -42.26
N PHE A 506 27.52 29.71 -42.27
CA PHE A 506 26.25 29.00 -42.44
C PHE A 506 25.38 29.06 -41.15
N ARG A 507 26.02 28.87 -39.99
CA ARG A 507 25.36 28.85 -38.70
C ARG A 507 26.24 29.41 -37.60
N LEU A 508 25.68 30.27 -36.76
CA LEU A 508 26.28 30.72 -35.52
C LEU A 508 25.44 30.22 -34.34
N THR A 509 26.09 29.62 -33.36
CA THR A 509 25.47 29.21 -32.09
C THR A 509 26.13 30.00 -30.96
N ILE A 510 25.35 30.83 -30.28
CA ILE A 510 25.83 31.59 -29.13
C ILE A 510 25.31 30.91 -27.83
N HIS A 511 26.25 30.61 -26.94
CA HIS A 511 25.94 30.17 -25.59
C HIS A 511 26.01 31.39 -24.66
N PRO A 512 24.87 31.92 -24.20
CA PRO A 512 24.84 33.01 -23.21
C PRO A 512 25.20 32.47 -21.82
N GLU A 513 26.07 33.18 -21.12
CA GLU A 513 26.43 32.84 -19.74
C GLU A 513 26.40 34.08 -18.86
N PRO A 514 26.01 33.94 -17.57
CA PRO A 514 26.05 35.07 -16.66
C PRO A 514 27.48 35.46 -16.34
N VAL A 515 27.73 36.78 -16.25
CA VAL A 515 29.02 37.27 -15.73
C VAL A 515 29.18 36.77 -14.33
N GLU A 516 30.23 35.99 -14.02
CA GLU A 516 30.54 35.56 -12.66
C GLU A 516 30.81 36.82 -11.80
N GLU A 517 30.03 36.98 -10.75
CA GLU A 517 30.32 37.97 -9.68
C GLU A 517 31.65 37.58 -9.03
N SER A 518 32.68 38.39 -9.24
CA SER A 518 34.05 38.23 -8.70
C SER A 518 34.10 38.59 -7.20
#